data_1c2e081550872e3b6643c9be39829b3d
#
_entry.id   1c2e081550872e3b6643c9be39829b3d
#
_cell.length_a   1.000
_cell.length_b   1.000
_cell.length_c   1.000
_cell.angle_alpha   90.00
_cell.angle_beta   90.00
_cell.angle_gamma   90.00
#
_symmetry.space_group_name_H-M   'P 1'
#
loop_
_entity.id
_entity.type
_entity.pdbx_description
1 polymer ?
#
loop_
_entity_poly.entity_id
_entity_poly.type
_entity_poly.pdbx_seq_one_letter_code
_entity_poly.pdbx_strand_id
1 'polypeptide(L)'
;MKVYAKFRIDIDKEDESIYTQKVIDLMQKLGCKAEKLYSSMERYAFTVDIEEAIYRELMELQKEIDQVFQYNEDSEEDDDELLDIIEPDIWCSYMPEYTPEEEKNAIGYYIDLAGYEFEENEKKEYESLCPECETFFQTREYIFKKKKQLEDLNRRKAVFTRPGQLDMFATIPMYEYLVEKGISEKNFIPAYYSGILKKVAGYQLRAENVLEKGAFQCESYRTTEACSLCKKVRIQKEPDRGFHNIYLDTEKLGNWGHINATYEYTYGHARRILIYSPEMKEWLTKADEKLIMYPVFPLEMKEKGIIKS
;
A
#
# COMPACT_ATOMS: atom_id res chain seq x y z
N MET A 1 -0.29 -21.16 -4.00
CA MET A 1 -0.61 -19.91 -3.30
C MET A 1 -2.06 -19.96 -2.83
N LYS A 2 -2.32 -19.53 -1.61
CA LYS A 2 -3.66 -19.19 -1.13
C LYS A 2 -3.73 -17.70 -0.90
N VAL A 3 -4.89 -17.10 -1.11
CA VAL A 3 -5.10 -15.69 -0.83
C VAL A 3 -6.28 -15.55 0.12
N TYR A 4 -6.06 -14.82 1.18
CA TYR A 4 -7.10 -14.47 2.14
C TYR A 4 -7.43 -13.00 2.02
N ALA A 5 -8.70 -12.67 2.06
CA ALA A 5 -9.19 -11.32 2.18
C ALA A 5 -9.50 -11.04 3.65
N LYS A 6 -8.87 -10.00 4.20
CA LYS A 6 -9.18 -9.49 5.53
C LYS A 6 -10.13 -8.32 5.38
N PHE A 7 -11.32 -8.50 5.90
CA PHE A 7 -12.35 -7.48 5.93
C PHE A 7 -12.36 -6.74 7.27
N ARG A 8 -12.62 -5.46 7.18
CA ARG A 8 -13.04 -4.62 8.27
C ARG A 8 -14.29 -3.87 7.79
N ILE A 9 -15.39 -4.04 8.50
CA ILE A 9 -16.68 -3.44 8.17
C ILE A 9 -17.14 -2.64 9.38
N ASP A 10 -17.29 -1.34 9.22
CA ASP A 10 -17.81 -0.44 10.24
C ASP A 10 -19.25 -0.09 9.85
N ILE A 11 -20.19 -0.29 10.77
CA ILE A 11 -21.61 0.01 10.59
C ILE A 11 -22.14 0.90 11.72
N ASP A 12 -23.07 1.78 11.40
CA ASP A 12 -23.91 2.46 12.39
C ASP A 12 -25.24 1.69 12.53
N LYS A 13 -25.58 1.26 13.74
CA LYS A 13 -26.82 0.53 14.00
C LYS A 13 -28.07 1.40 13.92
N GLU A 14 -27.90 2.72 14.02
CA GLU A 14 -28.99 3.68 13.89
C GLU A 14 -29.30 3.97 12.41
N ASP A 15 -28.40 3.53 11.50
CA ASP A 15 -28.63 3.59 10.06
C ASP A 15 -29.62 2.50 9.64
N GLU A 16 -30.77 2.91 9.10
CA GLU A 16 -31.83 2.05 8.59
C GLU A 16 -31.63 1.67 7.12
N SER A 17 -30.45 1.87 6.55
CA SER A 17 -30.18 1.56 5.15
C SER A 17 -30.31 0.06 4.86
N ILE A 18 -30.74 -0.26 3.65
CA ILE A 18 -30.85 -1.64 3.18
C ILE A 18 -29.47 -2.33 3.16
N TYR A 19 -28.40 -1.56 2.97
CA TYR A 19 -27.01 -2.06 2.93
C TYR A 19 -26.52 -2.44 4.32
N THR A 20 -26.81 -1.66 5.34
CA THR A 20 -26.51 -1.99 6.74
C THR A 20 -27.22 -3.29 7.14
N GLN A 21 -28.48 -3.50 6.76
CA GLN A 21 -29.18 -4.74 7.05
C GLN A 21 -28.58 -5.94 6.29
N LYS A 22 -28.21 -5.77 5.01
CA LYS A 22 -27.53 -6.82 4.23
C LYS A 22 -26.19 -7.24 4.87
N VAL A 23 -25.41 -6.25 5.38
CA VAL A 23 -24.14 -6.53 6.09
C VAL A 23 -24.41 -7.32 7.36
N ILE A 24 -25.36 -6.89 8.18
CA ILE A 24 -25.73 -7.58 9.44
C ILE A 24 -26.13 -9.03 9.18
N ASP A 25 -26.99 -9.26 8.21
CA ASP A 25 -27.46 -10.61 7.84
C ASP A 25 -26.27 -11.49 7.40
N LEU A 26 -25.35 -10.94 6.61
CA LEU A 26 -24.15 -11.63 6.14
C LEU A 26 -23.21 -11.98 7.30
N MET A 27 -22.99 -11.05 8.22
CA MET A 27 -22.17 -11.28 9.41
C MET A 27 -22.78 -12.32 10.37
N GLN A 28 -24.11 -12.34 10.51
CA GLN A 28 -24.82 -13.38 11.27
C GLN A 28 -24.68 -14.76 10.62
N LYS A 29 -24.80 -14.83 9.28
CA LYS A 29 -24.59 -16.07 8.50
C LYS A 29 -23.17 -16.62 8.69
N LEU A 30 -22.17 -15.74 8.80
CA LEU A 30 -20.77 -16.09 9.07
C LEU A 30 -20.49 -16.41 10.54
N GLY A 31 -21.38 -16.11 11.46
CA GLY A 31 -21.16 -16.23 12.89
C GLY A 31 -20.13 -15.22 13.43
N CYS A 32 -19.89 -14.13 12.71
CA CYS A 32 -18.97 -13.07 13.12
C CYS A 32 -19.56 -12.28 14.27
N LYS A 33 -18.68 -11.91 15.23
CA LYS A 33 -19.07 -11.06 16.37
C LYS A 33 -18.61 -9.64 16.11
N ALA A 34 -19.51 -8.70 16.36
CA ALA A 34 -19.19 -7.29 16.33
C ALA A 34 -18.36 -6.86 17.54
N GLU A 35 -17.41 -5.97 17.31
CA GLU A 35 -16.75 -5.17 18.33
C GLU A 35 -17.46 -3.82 18.43
N LYS A 36 -17.91 -3.45 19.64
CA LYS A 36 -18.54 -2.14 19.86
C LYS A 36 -17.45 -1.07 19.91
N LEU A 37 -17.53 -0.08 19.02
CA LEU A 37 -16.60 1.06 18.97
C LEU A 37 -17.14 2.25 19.79
N TYR A 38 -18.39 2.64 19.51
CA TYR A 38 -19.09 3.77 20.16
C TYR A 38 -20.54 3.38 20.46
N SER A 39 -21.38 4.35 20.81
CA SER A 39 -22.79 4.09 21.19
C SER A 39 -23.58 3.32 20.15
N SER A 40 -23.50 3.74 18.88
CA SER A 40 -24.19 3.12 17.75
C SER A 40 -23.25 2.35 16.80
N MET A 41 -21.96 2.69 16.76
CA MET A 41 -20.99 2.10 15.83
C MET A 41 -20.51 0.73 16.27
N GLU A 42 -20.57 -0.22 15.34
CA GLU A 42 -20.03 -1.58 15.49
C GLU A 42 -19.02 -1.89 14.37
N ARG A 43 -18.01 -2.67 14.70
CA ARG A 43 -17.00 -3.18 13.75
C ARG A 43 -17.03 -4.68 13.68
N TYR A 44 -17.02 -5.19 12.46
CA TYR A 44 -16.73 -6.58 12.16
C TYR A 44 -15.33 -6.67 11.55
N ALA A 45 -14.51 -7.59 12.08
CA ALA A 45 -13.19 -7.88 11.53
C ALA A 45 -13.04 -9.40 11.40
N PHE A 46 -12.75 -9.87 10.19
CA PHE A 46 -12.64 -11.30 9.90
C PHE A 46 -11.79 -11.53 8.65
N THR A 47 -11.47 -12.81 8.41
CA THR A 47 -10.65 -13.21 7.26
C THR A 47 -11.36 -14.36 6.56
N VAL A 48 -11.42 -14.30 5.23
CA VAL A 48 -12.00 -15.33 4.37
C VAL A 48 -11.05 -15.70 3.24
N ASP A 49 -11.10 -16.93 2.78
CA ASP A 49 -10.42 -17.33 1.55
C ASP A 49 -11.16 -16.71 0.35
N ILE A 50 -10.42 -16.12 -0.59
CA ILE A 50 -11.05 -15.49 -1.78
C ILE A 50 -11.77 -16.48 -2.70
N GLU A 51 -11.49 -17.79 -2.56
CA GLU A 51 -12.20 -18.84 -3.30
C GLU A 51 -13.59 -19.14 -2.71
N GLU A 52 -13.87 -18.72 -1.46
CA GLU A 52 -15.14 -18.93 -0.81
C GLU A 52 -16.28 -18.07 -1.40
N ALA A 53 -17.50 -18.61 -1.44
CA ALA A 53 -18.66 -17.92 -1.98
C ALA A 53 -18.94 -16.59 -1.24
N ILE A 54 -18.72 -16.56 0.07
CA ILE A 54 -18.93 -15.39 0.92
C ILE A 54 -18.05 -14.21 0.53
N TYR A 55 -16.80 -14.44 0.09
CA TYR A 55 -15.96 -13.40 -0.43
C TYR A 55 -16.60 -12.67 -1.60
N ARG A 56 -17.19 -13.44 -2.55
CA ARG A 56 -17.86 -12.87 -3.70
C ARG A 56 -19.11 -12.08 -3.30
N GLU A 57 -19.91 -12.60 -2.36
CA GLU A 57 -21.09 -11.91 -1.83
C GLU A 57 -20.71 -10.54 -1.22
N LEU A 58 -19.57 -10.47 -0.49
CA LEU A 58 -19.07 -9.24 0.11
C LEU A 58 -18.55 -8.23 -0.92
N MET A 59 -17.82 -8.71 -1.93
CA MET A 59 -17.31 -7.84 -2.99
C MET A 59 -18.44 -7.29 -3.89
N GLU A 60 -19.47 -8.08 -4.15
CA GLU A 60 -20.65 -7.62 -4.85
C GLU A 60 -21.41 -6.55 -4.04
N LEU A 61 -21.58 -6.78 -2.74
CA LEU A 61 -22.20 -5.80 -1.84
C LEU A 61 -21.42 -4.49 -1.79
N GLN A 62 -20.09 -4.55 -1.65
CA GLN A 62 -19.24 -3.37 -1.70
C GLN A 62 -19.43 -2.60 -3.00
N LYS A 63 -19.44 -3.32 -4.13
CA LYS A 63 -19.63 -2.68 -5.43
C LYS A 63 -21.01 -2.02 -5.57
N GLU A 64 -22.07 -2.64 -5.04
CA GLU A 64 -23.40 -2.02 -5.00
C GLU A 64 -23.37 -0.70 -4.21
N ILE A 65 -22.72 -0.69 -3.04
CA ILE A 65 -22.55 0.48 -2.20
C ILE A 65 -21.78 1.59 -2.94
N ASP A 66 -20.60 1.26 -3.48
CA ASP A 66 -19.74 2.21 -4.20
C ASP A 66 -20.47 2.85 -5.41
N GLN A 67 -21.34 2.12 -6.09
CA GLN A 67 -22.12 2.66 -7.20
C GLN A 67 -23.17 3.69 -6.76
N VAL A 68 -23.77 3.50 -5.60
CA VAL A 68 -24.72 4.48 -5.02
C VAL A 68 -24.00 5.77 -4.64
N PHE A 69 -22.81 5.67 -4.02
CA PHE A 69 -21.98 6.84 -3.69
C PHE A 69 -21.60 7.65 -4.93
N GLN A 70 -21.07 7.00 -5.97
CA GLN A 70 -20.69 7.68 -7.21
C GLN A 70 -21.87 8.42 -7.86
N TYR A 71 -23.07 7.84 -7.81
CA TYR A 71 -24.27 8.48 -8.35
C TYR A 71 -24.66 9.75 -7.58
N ASN A 72 -24.47 9.76 -6.26
CA ASN A 72 -24.79 10.91 -5.40
C ASN A 72 -23.74 12.03 -5.52
N GLU A 73 -22.45 11.71 -5.73
CA GLU A 73 -21.40 12.74 -5.99
C GLU A 73 -21.59 13.46 -7.33
N ASP A 74 -22.15 12.79 -8.35
CA ASP A 74 -22.40 13.38 -9.69
C ASP A 74 -23.71 14.19 -9.73
N SER A 75 -24.58 14.11 -8.74
CA SER A 75 -25.79 14.93 -8.65
C SER A 75 -25.43 16.31 -8.09
N GLU A 76 -25.46 17.34 -8.93
CA GLU A 76 -25.27 18.77 -8.54
C GLU A 76 -26.40 19.34 -7.65
N GLU A 77 -27.24 18.51 -7.09
CA GLU A 77 -28.27 18.96 -6.13
C GLU A 77 -27.65 19.07 -4.74
N ASP A 78 -27.46 20.33 -4.29
CA ASP A 78 -27.09 20.75 -2.94
C ASP A 78 -28.17 20.34 -1.91
N ASP A 79 -28.53 19.07 -1.84
CA ASP A 79 -29.36 18.55 -0.79
C ASP A 79 -28.47 18.12 0.39
N ASP A 80 -28.22 19.07 1.29
CA ASP A 80 -27.57 18.85 2.60
C ASP A 80 -28.25 17.73 3.44
N GLU A 81 -29.44 17.29 3.05
CA GLU A 81 -30.17 16.17 3.69
C GLU A 81 -29.66 14.78 3.28
N LEU A 82 -28.92 14.65 2.18
CA LEU A 82 -28.39 13.33 1.69
C LEU A 82 -27.06 12.92 2.34
N LEU A 83 -26.38 13.82 3.05
CA LEU A 83 -25.10 13.57 3.70
C LEU A 83 -25.21 12.73 5.00
N ASP A 84 -26.41 12.48 5.51
CA ASP A 84 -26.64 11.72 6.74
C ASP A 84 -26.85 10.20 6.52
N ILE A 85 -26.77 9.68 5.29
CA ILE A 85 -26.81 8.24 5.04
C ILE A 85 -25.41 7.68 5.31
N ILE A 86 -25.16 7.27 6.54
CA ILE A 86 -23.95 6.54 6.94
C ILE A 86 -24.09 5.12 6.38
N GLU A 87 -23.55 4.90 5.19
CA GLU A 87 -23.50 3.58 4.59
C GLU A 87 -22.39 2.73 5.25
N PRO A 88 -22.51 1.39 5.21
CA PRO A 88 -21.48 0.51 5.75
C PRO A 88 -20.14 0.79 5.10
N ASP A 89 -19.10 1.04 5.88
CA ASP A 89 -17.75 1.26 5.40
C ASP A 89 -17.01 -0.10 5.33
N ILE A 90 -16.82 -0.62 4.13
CA ILE A 90 -16.22 -1.92 3.86
C ILE A 90 -14.79 -1.75 3.39
N TRP A 91 -13.84 -2.15 4.23
CA TRP A 91 -12.42 -2.20 3.90
C TRP A 91 -11.97 -3.62 3.64
N CYS A 92 -11.28 -3.83 2.52
CA CYS A 92 -10.70 -5.12 2.17
C CYS A 92 -9.20 -4.99 1.94
N SER A 93 -8.42 -5.86 2.57
CA SER A 93 -6.99 -6.02 2.30
C SER A 93 -6.68 -7.49 2.06
N TYR A 94 -5.68 -7.76 1.23
CA TYR A 94 -5.33 -9.13 0.84
C TYR A 94 -4.07 -9.61 1.54
N MET A 95 -4.08 -10.88 1.93
CA MET A 95 -2.97 -11.58 2.57
C MET A 95 -2.68 -12.86 1.78
N PRO A 96 -1.76 -12.82 0.82
CA PRO A 96 -1.34 -14.02 0.11
C PRO A 96 -0.44 -14.88 0.99
N GLU A 97 -0.64 -16.19 0.94
CA GLU A 97 0.24 -17.18 1.52
C GLU A 97 0.92 -17.97 0.40
N TYR A 98 2.23 -17.85 0.31
CA TYR A 98 3.03 -18.57 -0.67
C TYR A 98 3.63 -19.83 -0.05
N THR A 99 3.72 -20.88 -0.84
CA THR A 99 4.47 -22.07 -0.48
C THR A 99 5.99 -21.79 -0.57
N PRO A 100 6.84 -22.54 0.16
CA PRO A 100 8.29 -22.39 0.03
C PRO A 100 8.82 -22.60 -1.39
N GLU A 101 8.16 -23.45 -2.20
CA GLU A 101 8.49 -23.66 -3.61
C GLU A 101 8.15 -22.44 -4.47
N GLU A 102 7.04 -21.80 -4.21
CA GLU A 102 6.66 -20.55 -4.90
C GLU A 102 7.62 -19.42 -4.51
N GLU A 103 7.94 -19.25 -3.22
CA GLU A 103 8.88 -18.22 -2.79
C GLU A 103 10.29 -18.38 -3.38
N LYS A 104 10.76 -19.61 -3.63
CA LYS A 104 12.04 -19.85 -4.29
C LYS A 104 12.13 -19.30 -5.71
N ASN A 105 10.99 -19.10 -6.37
CA ASN A 105 10.93 -18.53 -7.71
C ASN A 105 10.88 -16.99 -7.70
N ALA A 106 10.82 -16.36 -6.53
CA ALA A 106 10.82 -14.91 -6.42
C ALA A 106 12.18 -14.33 -6.84
N ILE A 107 12.13 -13.32 -7.70
CA ILE A 107 13.33 -12.55 -8.10
C ILE A 107 13.50 -11.28 -7.30
N GLY A 108 12.46 -10.88 -6.58
CA GLY A 108 12.47 -9.72 -5.70
C GLY A 108 11.28 -9.73 -4.76
N TYR A 109 11.18 -8.69 -3.94
CA TYR A 109 10.13 -8.52 -2.96
C TYR A 109 9.73 -7.05 -2.89
N TYR A 110 8.46 -6.77 -2.61
CA TYR A 110 8.01 -5.42 -2.27
C TYR A 110 7.45 -5.40 -0.86
N ILE A 111 7.52 -4.24 -0.21
CA ILE A 111 6.94 -4.05 1.12
C ILE A 111 5.46 -3.72 0.93
N ASP A 112 4.59 -4.56 1.48
CA ASP A 112 3.15 -4.31 1.54
C ASP A 112 2.80 -3.53 2.80
N LEU A 113 3.36 -3.93 3.95
CA LEU A 113 3.12 -3.29 5.23
C LEU A 113 4.44 -3.03 5.96
N ALA A 114 4.72 -1.78 6.24
CA ALA A 114 5.66 -1.39 7.28
C ALA A 114 4.90 -1.32 8.61
N GLY A 115 5.39 -2.04 9.62
CA GLY A 115 4.69 -2.18 10.92
C GLY A 115 4.48 -0.88 11.69
N TYR A 116 4.89 0.28 11.13
CA TYR A 116 4.86 1.58 11.79
C TYR A 116 4.58 2.70 10.78
N GLU A 117 3.65 3.58 11.15
CA GLU A 117 3.30 4.76 10.37
C GLU A 117 3.46 6.04 11.21
N PHE A 118 4.04 7.07 10.60
CA PHE A 118 4.23 8.37 11.26
C PHE A 118 3.82 9.51 10.34
N GLU A 119 2.99 10.40 10.88
CA GLU A 119 2.54 11.60 10.17
C GLU A 119 3.70 12.57 9.98
N GLU A 120 3.77 13.16 8.80
CA GLU A 120 4.62 14.30 8.54
C GLU A 120 4.10 15.58 9.20
N ASN A 121 4.94 16.62 9.25
CA ASN A 121 4.51 17.95 9.64
C ASN A 121 3.68 18.56 8.51
N GLU A 122 2.55 19.21 8.83
CA GLU A 122 1.48 19.63 7.91
C GLU A 122 1.88 20.61 6.78
N LYS A 123 3.13 21.00 6.70
CA LYS A 123 3.56 21.89 5.63
C LYS A 123 3.83 21.12 4.35
N LYS A 124 2.92 21.24 3.40
CA LYS A 124 3.04 20.79 1.99
C LYS A 124 4.21 21.44 1.22
N GLU A 125 5.24 21.95 1.91
CA GLU A 125 6.36 22.71 1.30
C GLU A 125 7.35 21.83 0.53
N TYR A 126 7.27 20.49 0.68
CA TYR A 126 8.18 19.56 0.01
C TYR A 126 7.53 18.77 -1.13
N GLU A 127 6.31 19.11 -1.47
CA GLU A 127 5.64 18.54 -2.63
C GLU A 127 5.14 19.66 -3.55
N SER A 128 5.29 19.46 -4.85
CA SER A 128 4.71 20.29 -5.90
C SER A 128 3.71 19.47 -6.69
N LEU A 129 2.62 20.09 -7.09
CA LEU A 129 1.54 19.48 -7.86
C LEU A 129 1.75 19.72 -9.36
N CYS A 130 1.64 18.68 -10.17
CA CYS A 130 1.52 18.84 -11.61
C CYS A 130 0.10 19.35 -11.95
N PRO A 131 -0.05 20.52 -12.61
CA PRO A 131 -1.37 21.10 -12.84
C PRO A 131 -2.22 20.34 -13.87
N GLU A 132 -1.63 19.43 -14.64
CA GLU A 132 -2.36 18.66 -15.64
C GLU A 132 -2.84 17.31 -15.11
N CYS A 133 -2.01 16.64 -14.32
CA CYS A 133 -2.30 15.27 -13.89
C CYS A 133 -2.38 15.14 -12.37
N GLU A 134 -2.33 16.24 -11.66
CA GLU A 134 -2.48 16.34 -10.20
C GLU A 134 -1.54 15.42 -9.39
N THR A 135 -0.43 15.04 -10.01
CA THR A 135 0.57 14.20 -9.35
C THR A 135 1.49 15.05 -8.48
N PHE A 136 1.63 14.68 -7.21
CA PHE A 136 2.55 15.32 -6.27
C PHE A 136 3.98 14.83 -6.44
N PHE A 137 4.93 15.77 -6.50
CA PHE A 137 6.36 15.52 -6.60
C PHE A 137 7.08 16.00 -5.34
N GLN A 138 7.91 15.13 -4.77
CA GLN A 138 8.76 15.53 -3.67
C GLN A 138 9.82 16.55 -4.13
N THR A 139 9.85 17.69 -3.47
CA THR A 139 10.79 18.79 -3.76
C THR A 139 11.90 18.95 -2.72
N ARG A 140 11.69 18.44 -1.51
CA ARG A 140 12.63 18.53 -0.37
C ARG A 140 12.58 17.26 0.46
N GLU A 141 13.50 17.19 1.43
CA GLU A 141 13.53 16.14 2.45
C GLU A 141 12.27 16.21 3.34
N TYR A 142 11.82 15.04 3.80
CA TYR A 142 10.67 14.96 4.70
C TYR A 142 10.95 15.47 6.10
N ILE A 143 9.90 16.03 6.71
CA ILE A 143 9.92 16.51 8.09
C ILE A 143 8.77 15.83 8.86
N PHE A 144 9.11 15.00 9.82
CA PHE A 144 8.17 14.32 10.68
C PHE A 144 7.83 15.12 11.93
N LYS A 145 6.59 15.00 12.41
CA LYS A 145 6.21 15.46 13.75
C LYS A 145 7.10 14.77 14.78
N LYS A 146 7.64 15.54 15.73
CA LYS A 146 8.43 14.98 16.82
C LYS A 146 7.50 14.23 17.78
N LYS A 147 7.36 12.91 17.59
CA LYS A 147 6.58 12.03 18.46
C LYS A 147 7.49 11.10 19.24
N LYS A 148 7.21 10.87 20.52
CA LYS A 148 7.97 9.96 21.38
C LYS A 148 8.06 8.55 20.75
N GLN A 149 6.99 8.07 20.11
CA GLN A 149 6.98 6.76 19.46
C GLN A 149 8.04 6.64 18.35
N LEU A 150 8.24 7.68 17.54
CA LEU A 150 9.29 7.67 16.49
C LEU A 150 10.68 7.77 17.11
N GLU A 151 10.86 8.54 18.21
CA GLU A 151 12.12 8.58 18.95
C GLU A 151 12.44 7.23 19.60
N ASP A 152 11.43 6.53 20.13
CA ASP A 152 11.59 5.19 20.70
C ASP A 152 11.84 4.13 19.60
N LEU A 153 11.20 4.25 18.42
CA LEU A 153 11.48 3.40 17.29
C LEU A 153 12.93 3.54 16.80
N ASN A 154 13.48 4.75 16.83
CA ASN A 154 14.88 5.02 16.49
C ASN A 154 15.94 4.41 17.46
N ARG A 155 15.50 3.61 18.43
CA ARG A 155 16.39 2.81 19.28
C ARG A 155 16.60 1.38 18.75
N ARG A 156 15.92 1.01 17.66
CA ARG A 156 15.98 -0.32 17.05
C ARG A 156 15.99 -0.24 15.53
N LYS A 157 16.38 -1.33 14.92
CA LYS A 157 16.32 -1.51 13.47
C LYS A 157 14.87 -1.71 13.07
N ALA A 158 14.30 -0.77 12.32
CA ALA A 158 12.94 -0.85 11.83
C ALA A 158 12.76 -0.05 10.54
N VAL A 159 11.73 -0.44 9.77
CA VAL A 159 11.22 0.32 8.62
C VAL A 159 9.90 0.94 9.01
N PHE A 160 9.65 2.17 8.56
CA PHE A 160 8.40 2.87 8.80
C PHE A 160 7.95 3.63 7.54
N THR A 161 6.69 4.02 7.50
CA THR A 161 6.10 4.74 6.38
C THR A 161 5.31 5.95 6.84
N ARG A 162 4.83 6.74 5.88
CA ARG A 162 3.77 7.75 6.07
C ARG A 162 2.41 7.08 5.85
N PRO A 163 1.35 7.52 6.54
CA PRO A 163 0.00 7.02 6.30
C PRO A 163 -0.40 7.13 4.84
N GLY A 164 -0.91 6.03 4.27
CA GLY A 164 -1.38 5.98 2.89
C GLY A 164 -0.32 6.19 1.81
N GLN A 165 0.98 6.12 2.14
CA GLN A 165 2.07 6.41 1.23
C GLN A 165 3.01 5.21 1.03
N LEU A 166 3.60 5.13 -0.17
CA LEU A 166 4.60 4.12 -0.53
C LEU A 166 6.04 4.53 -0.19
N ASP A 167 6.23 5.68 0.46
CA ASP A 167 7.54 6.11 0.91
C ASP A 167 7.97 5.30 2.12
N MET A 168 9.07 4.58 1.99
CA MET A 168 9.66 3.77 3.05
C MET A 168 10.84 4.47 3.68
N PHE A 169 10.92 4.42 4.99
CA PHE A 169 11.97 5.05 5.78
C PHE A 169 12.64 4.02 6.68
N ALA A 170 13.95 4.05 6.75
CA ALA A 170 14.75 3.30 7.71
C ALA A 170 14.98 4.16 8.97
N THR A 171 14.88 3.56 10.15
CA THR A 171 15.40 4.16 11.38
C THR A 171 16.92 4.33 11.28
N ILE A 172 17.50 5.17 12.14
CA ILE A 172 18.96 5.38 12.16
C ILE A 172 19.72 4.05 12.33
N PRO A 173 19.38 3.16 13.30
CA PRO A 173 20.05 1.87 13.43
C PRO A 173 19.81 0.92 12.23
N MET A 174 18.68 1.04 11.53
CA MET A 174 18.44 0.26 10.30
C MET A 174 19.31 0.77 9.16
N TYR A 175 19.40 2.08 8.99
CA TYR A 175 20.30 2.69 8.01
C TYR A 175 21.76 2.23 8.23
N GLU A 176 22.28 2.36 9.45
CA GLU A 176 23.64 1.93 9.80
C GLU A 176 23.86 0.45 9.48
N TYR A 177 22.89 -0.40 9.84
CA TYR A 177 22.93 -1.82 9.54
C TYR A 177 22.96 -2.12 8.05
N LEU A 178 22.16 -1.43 7.24
CA LEU A 178 22.11 -1.64 5.79
C LEU A 178 23.38 -1.15 5.10
N VAL A 179 23.94 -0.02 5.56
CA VAL A 179 25.23 0.46 5.07
C VAL A 179 26.36 -0.54 5.41
N GLU A 180 26.36 -1.12 6.62
CA GLU A 180 27.29 -2.19 7.00
C GLU A 180 27.15 -3.44 6.11
N LYS A 181 25.94 -3.71 5.60
CA LYS A 181 25.67 -4.78 4.62
C LYS A 181 26.13 -4.43 3.20
N GLY A 182 26.62 -3.23 2.95
CA GLY A 182 27.13 -2.78 1.67
C GLY A 182 26.13 -2.00 0.81
N ILE A 183 24.96 -1.64 1.37
CA ILE A 183 24.04 -0.73 0.67
C ILE A 183 24.68 0.66 0.60
N SER A 184 24.71 1.24 -0.59
CA SER A 184 25.30 2.57 -0.80
C SER A 184 24.53 3.65 -0.02
N GLU A 185 25.26 4.58 0.59
CA GLU A 185 24.65 5.74 1.25
C GLU A 185 23.76 6.57 0.31
N LYS A 186 23.99 6.51 -1.00
CA LYS A 186 23.16 7.17 -2.02
C LYS A 186 21.72 6.64 -2.07
N ASN A 187 21.47 5.44 -1.53
CA ASN A 187 20.15 4.87 -1.41
C ASN A 187 19.32 5.46 -0.25
N PHE A 188 19.87 6.47 0.46
CA PHE A 188 19.26 7.03 1.64
C PHE A 188 19.19 8.55 1.56
N ILE A 189 17.99 9.09 1.76
CA ILE A 189 17.78 10.55 1.88
C ILE A 189 17.40 10.84 3.33
N PRO A 190 18.12 11.71 4.05
CA PRO A 190 17.78 12.02 5.43
C PRO A 190 16.39 12.68 5.52
N ALA A 191 15.61 12.25 6.50
CA ALA A 191 14.39 12.90 6.95
C ALA A 191 14.60 13.45 8.36
N TYR A 192 13.90 14.52 8.70
CA TYR A 192 14.19 15.29 9.90
C TYR A 192 12.98 15.37 10.82
N TYR A 193 13.22 15.60 12.11
CA TYR A 193 12.16 16.03 13.01
C TYR A 193 11.84 17.50 12.80
N SER A 194 10.57 17.87 12.99
CA SER A 194 10.15 19.27 13.06
C SER A 194 10.85 19.97 14.25
N GLY A 195 11.35 21.18 14.02
CA GLY A 195 12.01 21.99 15.04
C GLY A 195 13.10 22.88 14.47
N ILE A 196 13.69 23.71 15.33
CA ILE A 196 14.73 24.69 14.96
C ILE A 196 16.04 23.99 14.56
N LEU A 197 16.38 22.90 15.25
CA LEU A 197 17.57 22.10 14.94
C LEU A 197 17.18 20.95 14.01
N LYS A 198 17.84 20.84 12.86
CA LYS A 198 17.69 19.72 11.92
C LYS A 198 18.25 18.43 12.56
N LYS A 199 17.42 17.75 13.37
CA LYS A 199 17.74 16.44 13.92
C LYS A 199 17.18 15.36 12.99
N VAL A 200 18.02 14.40 12.59
CA VAL A 200 17.60 13.29 11.74
C VAL A 200 16.56 12.44 12.45
N ALA A 201 15.44 12.19 11.77
CA ALA A 201 14.34 11.33 12.21
C ALA A 201 14.41 9.93 11.61
N GLY A 202 15.15 9.76 10.52
CA GLY A 202 15.32 8.53 9.78
C GLY A 202 15.81 8.83 8.37
N TYR A 203 15.82 7.80 7.52
CA TYR A 203 16.30 7.90 6.15
C TYR A 203 15.29 7.29 5.18
N GLN A 204 14.82 8.08 4.22
CA GLN A 204 14.00 7.58 3.14
C GLN A 204 14.81 6.61 2.27
N LEU A 205 14.26 5.44 2.01
CA LEU A 205 14.85 4.47 1.09
C LEU A 205 14.64 4.93 -0.36
N ARG A 206 15.70 4.85 -1.15
CA ARG A 206 15.69 5.25 -2.55
C ARG A 206 16.40 4.20 -3.40
N ALA A 207 15.80 3.87 -4.53
CA ALA A 207 16.46 3.05 -5.54
C ALA A 207 17.46 3.86 -6.34
N GLU A 208 18.62 3.28 -6.61
CA GLU A 208 19.55 3.77 -7.63
C GLU A 208 19.14 3.30 -9.02
N ASN A 209 18.65 2.07 -9.10
CA ASN A 209 18.18 1.46 -10.33
C ASN A 209 16.69 1.71 -10.54
N VAL A 210 16.37 2.11 -11.74
CA VAL A 210 15.01 2.19 -12.24
C VAL A 210 14.87 1.19 -13.36
N LEU A 211 13.88 0.30 -13.24
CA LEU A 211 13.57 -0.69 -14.26
C LEU A 211 13.18 -0.02 -15.57
N GLU A 212 13.32 -0.71 -16.67
CA GLU A 212 12.90 -0.21 -17.97
C GLU A 212 11.36 -0.12 -18.04
N LYS A 213 10.87 0.74 -18.92
CA LYS A 213 9.42 0.90 -19.14
C LYS A 213 8.78 -0.42 -19.53
N GLY A 214 7.68 -0.77 -18.83
CA GLY A 214 6.93 -2.00 -19.06
C GLY A 214 7.59 -3.25 -18.51
N ALA A 215 8.61 -3.11 -17.64
CA ALA A 215 9.14 -4.22 -16.86
C ALA A 215 8.12 -4.71 -15.83
N PHE A 216 7.39 -3.78 -15.20
CA PHE A 216 6.38 -4.07 -14.18
C PHE A 216 5.07 -4.54 -14.83
N GLN A 217 4.52 -5.65 -14.34
CA GLN A 217 3.27 -6.24 -14.78
C GLN A 217 2.46 -6.68 -13.56
N CYS A 218 1.24 -6.20 -13.45
CA CYS A 218 0.28 -6.64 -12.43
C CYS A 218 -1.14 -6.36 -12.91
N GLU A 219 -2.02 -7.34 -12.84
CA GLU A 219 -3.39 -7.21 -13.34
C GLU A 219 -4.24 -6.25 -12.51
N SER A 220 -3.91 -6.07 -11.21
CA SER A 220 -4.57 -5.08 -10.36
C SER A 220 -4.19 -3.64 -10.68
N TYR A 221 -3.26 -3.41 -11.60
CA TYR A 221 -2.82 -2.06 -11.95
C TYR A 221 -3.04 -1.77 -13.43
N ARG A 222 -3.56 -0.60 -13.69
CA ARG A 222 -3.67 -0.03 -15.03
C ARG A 222 -2.56 1.00 -15.25
N THR A 223 -1.85 0.88 -16.35
CA THR A 223 -0.87 1.88 -16.78
C THR A 223 -1.56 3.00 -17.54
N THR A 224 -1.31 4.25 -17.17
CA THR A 224 -1.82 5.43 -17.88
C THR A 224 -0.88 5.84 -19.02
N GLU A 225 -1.37 6.66 -19.93
CA GLU A 225 -0.50 7.38 -20.86
C GLU A 225 0.42 8.36 -20.12
N ALA A 226 1.53 8.73 -20.76
CA ALA A 226 2.43 9.74 -20.20
C ALA A 226 1.74 11.11 -20.18
N CYS A 227 1.74 11.75 -19.02
CA CYS A 227 1.24 13.13 -18.90
C CYS A 227 1.96 14.07 -19.89
N SER A 228 1.22 14.92 -20.57
CA SER A 228 1.78 15.81 -21.60
C SER A 228 2.75 16.84 -21.00
N LEU A 229 2.57 17.23 -19.74
CA LEU A 229 3.39 18.22 -19.05
C LEU A 229 4.59 17.59 -18.33
N CYS A 230 4.36 16.70 -17.36
CA CYS A 230 5.43 16.13 -16.53
C CYS A 230 6.09 14.88 -17.14
N LYS A 231 5.56 14.37 -18.26
CA LYS A 231 6.06 13.19 -18.99
C LYS A 231 6.09 11.88 -18.20
N LYS A 232 5.43 11.82 -17.04
CA LYS A 232 5.40 10.62 -16.20
C LYS A 232 4.32 9.66 -16.65
N VAL A 233 4.69 8.38 -16.71
CA VAL A 233 3.77 7.25 -16.85
C VAL A 233 3.39 6.80 -15.45
N ARG A 234 2.13 6.54 -15.22
CA ARG A 234 1.62 6.16 -13.88
C ARG A 234 0.96 4.80 -13.93
N ILE A 235 0.94 4.15 -12.80
CA ILE A 235 0.13 2.97 -12.52
C ILE A 235 -0.92 3.36 -11.48
N GLN A 236 -2.15 2.94 -11.74
CA GLN A 236 -3.28 3.12 -10.85
C GLN A 236 -3.81 1.76 -10.46
N LYS A 237 -3.98 1.53 -9.15
CA LYS A 237 -4.63 0.32 -8.67
C LYS A 237 -6.12 0.37 -9.06
N GLU A 238 -6.61 -0.72 -9.65
CA GLU A 238 -8.02 -0.89 -9.97
C GLU A 238 -8.68 -1.66 -8.82
N PRO A 239 -9.56 -1.02 -8.03
CA PRO A 239 -10.11 -1.62 -6.81
C PRO A 239 -10.88 -2.91 -7.07
N ASP A 240 -11.54 -3.00 -8.22
CA ASP A 240 -12.43 -4.12 -8.56
C ASP A 240 -11.71 -5.41 -8.98
N ARG A 241 -10.37 -5.38 -9.10
CA ARG A 241 -9.62 -6.54 -9.62
C ARG A 241 -9.06 -7.48 -8.57
N GLY A 242 -9.29 -7.20 -7.29
CA GLY A 242 -8.82 -8.05 -6.21
C GLY A 242 -7.29 -8.12 -6.09
N PHE A 243 -6.79 -9.23 -5.56
CA PHE A 243 -5.36 -9.48 -5.42
C PHE A 243 -4.79 -10.12 -6.69
N HIS A 244 -3.66 -9.56 -7.15
CA HIS A 244 -2.85 -10.15 -8.22
C HIS A 244 -1.37 -10.03 -7.90
N ASN A 245 -0.61 -11.06 -8.25
CA ASN A 245 0.84 -11.04 -8.12
C ASN A 245 1.49 -9.97 -8.99
N ILE A 246 2.61 -9.45 -8.51
CA ILE A 246 3.50 -8.60 -9.31
C ILE A 246 4.49 -9.48 -10.07
N TYR A 247 4.60 -9.22 -11.36
CA TYR A 247 5.54 -9.90 -12.25
C TYR A 247 6.49 -8.87 -12.86
N LEU A 248 7.72 -9.30 -13.15
CA LEU A 248 8.71 -8.49 -13.84
C LEU A 248 9.18 -9.21 -15.11
N ASP A 249 9.25 -8.45 -16.19
CA ASP A 249 9.92 -8.86 -17.41
C ASP A 249 11.43 -8.85 -17.16
N THR A 250 12.02 -10.04 -17.11
CA THR A 250 13.44 -10.22 -16.74
C THR A 250 14.40 -9.63 -17.78
N GLU A 251 13.98 -9.44 -19.03
CA GLU A 251 14.77 -8.80 -20.07
C GLU A 251 14.90 -7.28 -19.86
N LYS A 252 14.02 -6.68 -19.04
CA LYS A 252 13.93 -5.24 -18.77
C LYS A 252 14.37 -4.83 -17.36
N LEU A 253 15.08 -5.70 -16.65
CA LEU A 253 15.53 -5.39 -15.28
C LEU A 253 16.70 -4.39 -15.27
N GLY A 254 17.48 -4.30 -16.33
CA GLY A 254 18.66 -3.44 -16.40
C GLY A 254 19.72 -3.82 -15.35
N ASN A 255 20.24 -2.83 -14.66
CA ASN A 255 21.23 -3.04 -13.59
C ASN A 255 20.54 -3.40 -12.28
N TRP A 256 20.15 -4.66 -12.14
CA TRP A 256 19.48 -5.15 -10.93
C TRP A 256 20.37 -5.03 -9.68
N GLY A 257 19.88 -4.36 -8.65
CA GLY A 257 20.59 -4.14 -7.39
C GLY A 257 19.75 -4.58 -6.18
N HIS A 258 20.17 -4.17 -4.98
CA HIS A 258 19.44 -4.52 -3.76
C HIS A 258 18.15 -3.74 -3.60
N ILE A 259 18.10 -2.49 -4.10
CA ILE A 259 16.91 -1.63 -4.09
C ILE A 259 16.67 -1.15 -5.52
N ASN A 260 15.58 -1.58 -6.11
CA ASN A 260 15.16 -1.23 -7.46
C ASN A 260 13.83 -0.47 -7.39
N ALA A 261 13.47 0.24 -8.45
CA ALA A 261 12.18 0.92 -8.54
C ALA A 261 11.52 0.67 -9.89
N THR A 262 10.21 0.60 -9.93
CA THR A 262 9.46 0.55 -11.20
C THR A 262 9.77 1.79 -12.05
N TYR A 263 9.65 1.67 -13.37
CA TYR A 263 9.69 2.83 -14.27
C TYR A 263 8.49 3.76 -14.02
N GLU A 264 7.35 3.16 -13.83
CA GLU A 264 6.07 3.79 -13.62
C GLU A 264 5.97 4.39 -12.21
N TYR A 265 5.19 5.46 -12.10
CA TYR A 265 4.86 6.12 -10.84
C TYR A 265 3.48 5.71 -10.36
N THR A 266 3.27 5.63 -9.08
CA THR A 266 1.93 5.41 -8.51
C THR A 266 1.05 6.64 -8.73
N TYR A 267 -0.26 6.40 -8.90
CA TYR A 267 -1.23 7.47 -9.07
C TYR A 267 -1.31 8.36 -7.81
N GLY A 268 -1.55 9.65 -8.01
CA GLY A 268 -1.65 10.65 -6.95
C GLY A 268 -0.30 11.17 -6.44
N HIS A 269 0.69 10.29 -6.26
CA HIS A 269 2.03 10.68 -5.81
C HIS A 269 3.09 10.16 -6.78
N ALA A 270 4.08 11.00 -7.11
CA ALA A 270 5.20 10.60 -7.95
C ALA A 270 6.16 9.67 -7.21
N ARG A 271 5.63 8.55 -6.74
CA ARG A 271 6.39 7.50 -6.08
C ARG A 271 6.44 6.28 -6.97
N ARG A 272 7.52 5.57 -6.87
CA ARG A 272 7.74 4.30 -7.56
C ARG A 272 7.61 3.16 -6.56
N ILE A 273 7.11 2.04 -6.99
CA ILE A 273 7.14 0.83 -6.16
C ILE A 273 8.61 0.41 -6.03
N LEU A 274 9.08 0.30 -4.79
CA LEU A 274 10.42 -0.22 -4.52
C LEU A 274 10.38 -1.75 -4.50
N ILE A 275 11.34 -2.34 -5.21
CA ILE A 275 11.50 -3.78 -5.29
C ILE A 275 12.89 -4.13 -4.75
N TYR A 276 12.92 -5.00 -3.77
CA TYR A 276 14.11 -5.39 -3.02
C TYR A 276 14.60 -6.75 -3.48
N SER A 277 15.93 -6.94 -3.52
CA SER A 277 16.51 -8.25 -3.81
C SER A 277 16.17 -9.28 -2.71
N PRO A 278 16.29 -10.59 -2.97
CA PRO A 278 16.11 -11.62 -1.96
C PRO A 278 17.03 -11.42 -0.75
N GLU A 279 18.29 -11.02 -0.94
CA GLU A 279 19.22 -10.74 0.15
C GLU A 279 18.77 -9.55 0.99
N MET A 280 18.29 -8.49 0.34
CA MET A 280 17.76 -7.32 1.04
C MET A 280 16.52 -7.68 1.86
N LYS A 281 15.63 -8.52 1.34
CA LYS A 281 14.47 -9.05 2.08
C LYS A 281 14.91 -9.78 3.35
N GLU A 282 15.91 -10.65 3.27
CA GLU A 282 16.42 -11.36 4.44
C GLU A 282 16.98 -10.41 5.51
N TRP A 283 17.72 -9.38 5.10
CA TRP A 283 18.26 -8.39 6.03
C TRP A 283 17.15 -7.59 6.71
N LEU A 284 16.17 -7.15 5.94
CA LEU A 284 15.07 -6.33 6.45
C LEU A 284 14.19 -7.14 7.41
N THR A 285 13.73 -8.32 7.02
CA THR A 285 12.81 -9.14 7.83
C THR A 285 13.49 -9.72 9.08
N LYS A 286 14.79 -10.01 9.02
CA LYS A 286 15.56 -10.42 10.20
C LYS A 286 15.71 -9.29 11.21
N ALA A 287 15.76 -8.05 10.75
CA ALA A 287 15.94 -6.88 11.60
C ALA A 287 14.63 -6.29 12.11
N ASP A 288 13.54 -6.45 11.35
CA ASP A 288 12.19 -5.96 11.66
C ASP A 288 11.14 -7.05 11.39
N GLU A 289 10.74 -7.76 12.44
CA GLU A 289 9.79 -8.87 12.38
C GLU A 289 8.34 -8.44 12.02
N LYS A 290 8.05 -7.15 12.08
CA LYS A 290 6.73 -6.60 11.73
C LYS A 290 6.59 -6.28 10.24
N LEU A 291 7.69 -6.34 9.52
CA LEU A 291 7.70 -6.01 8.10
C LEU A 291 7.10 -7.15 7.29
N ILE A 292 6.06 -6.85 6.52
CA ILE A 292 5.44 -7.79 5.59
C ILE A 292 5.93 -7.47 4.18
N MET A 293 6.54 -8.45 3.55
CA MET A 293 7.06 -8.35 2.19
C MET A 293 6.51 -9.48 1.34
N TYR A 294 6.01 -9.13 0.16
CA TYR A 294 5.49 -10.11 -0.80
C TYR A 294 6.46 -10.32 -1.96
N PRO A 295 6.52 -11.55 -2.48
CA PRO A 295 7.39 -11.90 -3.58
C PRO A 295 6.94 -11.25 -4.88
N VAL A 296 7.93 -10.98 -5.74
CA VAL A 296 7.77 -10.54 -7.11
C VAL A 296 8.38 -11.60 -8.01
N PHE A 297 7.66 -12.02 -9.05
CA PHE A 297 8.02 -13.16 -9.86
C PHE A 297 8.48 -12.76 -11.27
N PRO A 298 9.27 -13.61 -11.95
CA PRO A 298 9.51 -13.46 -13.38
C PRO A 298 8.20 -13.57 -14.18
N LEU A 299 8.02 -12.73 -15.19
CA LEU A 299 6.82 -12.74 -16.05
C LEU A 299 6.58 -14.10 -16.71
N GLU A 300 7.63 -14.80 -17.07
CA GLU A 300 7.57 -16.15 -17.65
C GLU A 300 6.90 -17.19 -16.73
N MET A 301 6.89 -16.99 -15.42
CA MET A 301 6.19 -17.87 -14.47
C MET A 301 4.67 -17.75 -14.61
N LYS A 302 4.17 -16.54 -14.92
CA LYS A 302 2.77 -16.31 -15.25
C LYS A 302 2.41 -17.00 -16.56
N GLU A 303 3.22 -16.80 -17.59
CA GLU A 303 3.00 -17.38 -18.93
C GLU A 303 2.98 -18.91 -18.91
N LYS A 304 3.79 -19.52 -18.06
CA LYS A 304 3.85 -20.99 -17.86
C LYS A 304 2.76 -21.51 -16.89
N GLY A 305 1.98 -20.64 -16.29
CA GLY A 305 0.95 -21.00 -15.29
C GLY A 305 1.51 -21.64 -14.00
N ILE A 306 2.78 -21.37 -13.67
CA ILE A 306 3.46 -21.92 -12.47
C ILE A 306 3.00 -21.18 -11.23
N ILE A 307 2.84 -19.87 -11.32
CA ILE A 307 2.28 -19.02 -10.28
C ILE A 307 0.92 -18.56 -10.78
N LYS A 308 -0.14 -18.88 -10.05
CA LYS A 308 -1.50 -18.42 -10.38
C LYS A 308 -1.61 -16.93 -10.04
N SER A 309 -2.19 -16.18 -10.96
CA SER A 309 -2.61 -14.78 -10.72
C SER A 309 -3.80 -14.72 -9.79
#